data_10da558fa0c32f9d2b2fac7652f63b57
#
_entry.id   10da558fa0c32f9d2b2fac7652f63b57
#
_cell.length_a   1.000
_cell.length_b   1.000
_cell.length_c   1.000
_cell.angle_alpha   90.00
_cell.angle_beta   90.00
_cell.angle_gamma   90.00
#
_symmetry.space_group_name_H-M   'P 1'
#
loop_
_entity.id
_entity.type
_entity.pdbx_description
1 polymer ?
#
loop_
_entity_poly.entity_id
_entity_poly.type
_entity_poly.pdbx_seq_one_letter_code
_entity_poly.pdbx_strand_id
1 'polypeptide(L)'
;GLKFKIYEKNNSPGGTWYANKYPGSRVDIANHFYSYSFEENHLWSEHFSQQPELLDYFNKCFVKYDIEKHTRFETEVIKLNFDEYDQSWSVESIQEAQTISEKVNIVISCVGQLNQPKFPKISGIESFQGNMFHSSGWPKEDVISGKKVAVVGSGASAFQIVPSIANRCKELTIFQRSPPWMFPNPKYHEKVDAGKKWLLSNLPYYSRWYRFLLFYPGSDQLLDSLFIDPEWIKRDDSINQENDAMRELFTQAMLAQISDPSLIKKVIPEY
;
A
#
# COMPACT_ATOMS: atom_id res chain seq x y z
N GLY A 1 -24.96 -23.70 -1.40
CA GLY A 1 -23.72 -22.93 -1.43
C GLY A 1 -22.96 -23.07 -0.11
N LEU A 2 -21.70 -22.61 -0.07
CA LEU A 2 -20.90 -22.60 1.16
C LEU A 2 -21.48 -21.62 2.16
N LYS A 3 -21.52 -22.01 3.43
CA LYS A 3 -21.80 -21.09 4.54
C LYS A 3 -20.49 -20.51 4.99
N PHE A 4 -20.36 -19.18 5.00
CA PHE A 4 -19.14 -18.50 5.45
C PHE A 4 -19.48 -17.25 6.26
N LYS A 5 -18.52 -16.82 7.06
CA LYS A 5 -18.53 -15.58 7.83
C LYS A 5 -17.22 -14.86 7.62
N ILE A 6 -17.26 -13.54 7.63
CA ILE A 6 -16.10 -12.67 7.59
C ILE A 6 -16.04 -11.93 8.93
N TYR A 7 -14.87 -11.91 9.55
CA TYR A 7 -14.59 -11.15 10.75
C TYR A 7 -13.72 -9.96 10.38
N GLU A 8 -14.22 -8.76 10.64
CA GLU A 8 -13.50 -7.50 10.42
C GLU A 8 -13.43 -6.72 11.73
N LYS A 9 -12.21 -6.39 12.17
CA LYS A 9 -12.01 -5.65 13.42
C LYS A 9 -12.45 -4.19 13.36
N ASN A 10 -12.46 -3.60 12.17
CA ASN A 10 -12.95 -2.25 11.96
C ASN A 10 -14.48 -2.24 11.81
N ASN A 11 -15.07 -1.04 11.83
CA ASN A 11 -16.50 -0.84 11.63
C ASN A 11 -16.90 -0.67 10.15
N SER A 12 -15.97 -0.90 9.22
CA SER A 12 -16.20 -0.73 7.78
C SER A 12 -15.23 -1.62 6.99
N PRO A 13 -15.61 -2.05 5.78
CA PRO A 13 -14.70 -2.77 4.88
C PRO A 13 -13.64 -1.82 4.31
N GLY A 14 -12.64 -2.39 3.62
CA GLY A 14 -11.63 -1.64 2.87
C GLY A 14 -10.20 -1.84 3.37
N GLY A 15 -9.99 -2.45 4.54
CA GLY A 15 -8.67 -2.85 5.04
C GLY A 15 -7.63 -1.72 4.96
N THR A 16 -6.60 -1.89 4.13
CA THR A 16 -5.56 -0.88 3.90
C THR A 16 -6.12 0.49 3.53
N TRP A 17 -7.13 0.54 2.67
CA TRP A 17 -7.73 1.80 2.20
C TRP A 17 -8.69 2.42 3.19
N TYR A 18 -9.22 1.63 4.10
CA TYR A 18 -9.97 2.14 5.26
C TYR A 18 -9.02 2.76 6.30
N ALA A 19 -7.88 2.11 6.58
CA ALA A 19 -6.96 2.52 7.63
C ALA A 19 -6.05 3.71 7.23
N ASN A 20 -5.56 3.74 5.98
CA ASN A 20 -4.53 4.69 5.55
C ASN A 20 -5.13 5.95 4.91
N LYS A 21 -5.57 6.88 5.73
CA LYS A 21 -6.22 8.15 5.32
C LYS A 21 -5.27 9.36 5.37
N TYR A 22 -3.96 9.12 5.38
CA TYR A 22 -2.97 10.19 5.42
C TYR A 22 -2.94 10.99 4.10
N PRO A 23 -2.54 12.27 4.13
CA PRO A 23 -2.45 13.11 2.94
C PRO A 23 -1.56 12.49 1.85
N GLY A 24 -2.06 12.46 0.63
CA GLY A 24 -1.36 11.89 -0.50
C GLY A 24 -1.44 10.37 -0.63
N SER A 25 -2.16 9.68 0.27
CA SER A 25 -2.34 8.22 0.20
C SER A 25 -2.93 7.81 -1.15
N ARG A 26 -2.21 6.97 -1.89
CA ARG A 26 -2.60 6.44 -3.20
C ARG A 26 -1.97 5.10 -3.48
N VAL A 27 -2.51 4.39 -4.45
CA VAL A 27 -1.94 3.12 -4.90
C VAL A 27 -0.66 3.36 -5.71
N ASP A 28 0.27 2.42 -5.64
CA ASP A 28 1.53 2.39 -6.40
C ASP A 28 1.52 1.38 -7.56
N ILE A 29 0.40 0.69 -7.74
CA ILE A 29 0.11 -0.19 -8.88
C ILE A 29 -1.01 0.45 -9.71
N ALA A 30 -0.91 0.43 -11.04
CA ALA A 30 -1.92 1.02 -11.91
C ALA A 30 -3.33 0.43 -11.64
N ASN A 31 -4.33 1.30 -11.45
CA ASN A 31 -5.68 0.94 -11.03
C ASN A 31 -6.34 -0.14 -11.89
N HIS A 32 -6.16 -0.06 -13.21
CA HIS A 32 -6.76 -1.02 -14.13
C HIS A 32 -6.19 -2.44 -13.98
N PHE A 33 -5.08 -2.57 -13.25
CA PHE A 33 -4.59 -3.85 -12.77
C PHE A 33 -4.93 -4.08 -11.29
N TYR A 34 -4.84 -3.04 -10.46
CA TYR A 34 -5.20 -3.08 -9.04
C TYR A 34 -6.72 -3.01 -8.84
N SER A 35 -7.42 -3.95 -9.45
CA SER A 35 -8.88 -4.12 -9.36
C SER A 35 -9.20 -5.61 -9.51
N TYR A 36 -10.36 -6.02 -9.02
CA TYR A 36 -10.80 -7.40 -9.22
C TYR A 36 -10.97 -7.71 -10.70
N SER A 37 -10.52 -8.89 -11.12
CA SER A 37 -10.63 -9.32 -12.52
C SER A 37 -12.09 -9.57 -12.96
N PHE A 38 -12.98 -9.79 -12.00
CA PHE A 38 -14.41 -10.00 -12.20
C PHE A 38 -15.24 -8.72 -12.00
N GLU A 39 -14.61 -7.61 -11.54
CA GLU A 39 -15.28 -6.33 -11.33
C GLU A 39 -14.34 -5.19 -11.77
N GLU A 40 -14.20 -5.03 -13.07
CA GLU A 40 -13.37 -3.97 -13.65
C GLU A 40 -14.04 -2.60 -13.47
N ASN A 41 -13.22 -1.59 -13.16
CA ASN A 41 -13.65 -0.18 -13.19
C ASN A 41 -12.90 0.54 -14.32
N HIS A 42 -13.63 1.10 -15.26
CA HIS A 42 -13.06 1.82 -16.41
C HIS A 42 -13.05 3.34 -16.23
N LEU A 43 -13.63 3.83 -15.13
CA LEU A 43 -13.88 5.25 -14.90
C LEU A 43 -12.92 5.88 -13.87
N TRP A 44 -11.81 5.22 -13.58
CA TRP A 44 -10.80 5.77 -12.68
C TRP A 44 -10.40 7.20 -13.07
N SER A 45 -10.28 8.08 -12.07
CA SER A 45 -9.90 9.47 -12.30
C SER A 45 -8.45 9.63 -12.72
N GLU A 46 -7.56 8.86 -12.11
CA GLU A 46 -6.11 8.84 -12.32
C GLU A 46 -5.63 7.42 -12.63
N HIS A 47 -4.43 7.29 -13.20
CA HIS A 47 -3.83 5.97 -13.44
C HIS A 47 -3.46 5.26 -12.13
N PHE A 48 -3.15 6.02 -11.09
CA PHE A 48 -2.84 5.57 -9.74
C PHE A 48 -3.71 6.39 -8.78
N SER A 49 -4.90 5.90 -8.50
CA SER A 49 -5.90 6.67 -7.75
C SER A 49 -5.55 6.88 -6.29
N GLN A 50 -6.09 7.94 -5.74
CA GLN A 50 -5.98 8.26 -4.33
C GLN A 50 -6.89 7.37 -3.48
N GLN A 51 -6.58 7.27 -2.21
CA GLN A 51 -7.27 6.44 -1.22
C GLN A 51 -8.80 6.54 -1.24
N PRO A 52 -9.44 7.72 -1.33
CA PRO A 52 -10.89 7.79 -1.31
C PRO A 52 -11.58 7.07 -2.49
N GLU A 53 -10.99 7.17 -3.69
CA GLU A 53 -11.54 6.51 -4.88
C GLU A 53 -11.36 4.99 -4.82
N LEU A 54 -10.25 4.52 -4.27
CA LEU A 54 -10.01 3.09 -4.04
C LEU A 54 -10.96 2.53 -2.99
N LEU A 55 -11.15 3.23 -1.88
CA LEU A 55 -12.09 2.82 -0.85
C LEU A 55 -13.53 2.77 -1.39
N ASP A 56 -13.93 3.76 -2.20
CA ASP A 56 -15.24 3.78 -2.86
C ASP A 56 -15.43 2.58 -3.79
N TYR A 57 -14.41 2.23 -4.58
CA TYR A 57 -14.44 1.03 -5.42
C TYR A 57 -14.66 -0.25 -4.61
N PHE A 58 -13.92 -0.45 -3.51
CA PHE A 58 -14.08 -1.63 -2.66
C PHE A 58 -15.43 -1.65 -1.96
N ASN A 59 -15.93 -0.50 -1.50
CA ASN A 59 -17.27 -0.40 -0.92
C ASN A 59 -18.37 -0.74 -1.93
N LYS A 60 -18.25 -0.28 -3.18
CA LYS A 60 -19.18 -0.67 -4.26
C LYS A 60 -19.17 -2.17 -4.51
N CYS A 61 -17.99 -2.80 -4.55
CA CYS A 61 -17.89 -4.25 -4.67
C CYS A 61 -18.56 -4.96 -3.47
N PHE A 62 -18.29 -4.48 -2.25
CA PHE A 62 -18.84 -5.04 -1.03
C PHE A 62 -20.39 -5.06 -1.04
N VAL A 63 -21.00 -3.95 -1.43
CA VAL A 63 -22.46 -3.82 -1.54
C VAL A 63 -22.98 -4.65 -2.72
N LYS A 64 -22.37 -4.55 -3.90
CA LYS A 64 -22.82 -5.25 -5.13
C LYS A 64 -22.88 -6.76 -4.95
N TYR A 65 -21.93 -7.33 -4.23
CA TYR A 65 -21.84 -8.78 -4.00
C TYR A 65 -22.50 -9.21 -2.68
N ASP A 66 -23.25 -8.32 -2.02
CA ASP A 66 -24.02 -8.62 -0.80
C ASP A 66 -23.16 -9.27 0.30
N ILE A 67 -21.93 -8.75 0.46
CA ILE A 67 -20.95 -9.28 1.42
C ILE A 67 -21.30 -8.90 2.85
N GLU A 68 -22.01 -7.78 3.05
CA GLU A 68 -22.38 -7.23 4.35
C GLU A 68 -23.09 -8.26 5.26
N LYS A 69 -24.03 -9.01 4.71
CA LYS A 69 -24.78 -10.02 5.46
C LYS A 69 -23.92 -11.17 6.01
N HIS A 70 -22.73 -11.34 5.48
CA HIS A 70 -21.76 -12.35 5.90
C HIS A 70 -20.67 -11.78 6.81
N THR A 71 -20.63 -10.46 7.00
CA THR A 71 -19.57 -9.76 7.72
C THR A 71 -19.99 -9.38 9.12
N ARG A 72 -19.15 -9.70 10.10
CA ARG A 72 -19.21 -9.19 11.46
C ARG A 72 -18.14 -8.13 11.62
N PHE A 73 -18.56 -6.89 11.69
CA PHE A 73 -17.69 -5.76 11.99
C PHE A 73 -17.39 -5.67 13.48
N GLU A 74 -16.39 -4.85 13.83
CA GLU A 74 -15.95 -4.62 15.21
C GLU A 74 -15.66 -5.94 15.95
N THR A 75 -15.20 -6.95 15.16
CA THR A 75 -14.95 -8.30 15.65
C THR A 75 -13.49 -8.68 15.37
N GLU A 76 -12.67 -8.65 16.40
CA GLU A 76 -11.26 -9.01 16.31
C GLU A 76 -11.04 -10.49 16.60
N VAL A 77 -10.49 -11.23 15.66
CA VAL A 77 -10.04 -12.62 15.90
C VAL A 77 -8.72 -12.57 16.66
N ILE A 78 -8.72 -13.15 17.86
CA ILE A 78 -7.58 -13.12 18.77
C ILE A 78 -6.83 -14.44 18.84
N LYS A 79 -7.49 -15.55 18.49
CA LYS A 79 -6.89 -16.88 18.56
C LYS A 79 -7.52 -17.86 17.59
N LEU A 80 -6.70 -18.70 17.02
CA LEU A 80 -7.06 -19.81 16.16
C LEU A 80 -6.37 -21.09 16.65
N ASN A 81 -7.15 -22.14 16.91
CA ASN A 81 -6.63 -23.46 17.25
C ASN A 81 -7.21 -24.51 16.31
N PHE A 82 -6.37 -25.30 15.71
CA PHE A 82 -6.77 -26.46 14.96
C PHE A 82 -6.86 -27.68 15.88
N ASP A 83 -7.95 -28.41 15.78
CA ASP A 83 -8.16 -29.67 16.49
C ASP A 83 -7.96 -30.81 15.48
N GLU A 84 -6.89 -31.56 15.65
CA GLU A 84 -6.55 -32.68 14.76
C GLU A 84 -7.53 -33.84 14.86
N TYR A 85 -8.19 -34.01 15.98
CA TYR A 85 -9.15 -35.10 16.19
C TYR A 85 -10.45 -34.83 15.46
N ASP A 86 -11.00 -33.61 15.64
CA ASP A 86 -12.24 -33.16 14.99
C ASP A 86 -12.03 -32.62 13.56
N GLN A 87 -10.80 -32.44 13.12
CA GLN A 87 -10.43 -31.81 11.85
C GLN A 87 -11.14 -30.45 11.67
N SER A 88 -11.14 -29.65 12.73
CA SER A 88 -11.86 -28.38 12.78
C SER A 88 -11.03 -27.27 13.44
N TRP A 89 -11.37 -26.03 13.14
CA TRP A 89 -10.79 -24.87 13.78
C TRP A 89 -11.70 -24.33 14.88
N SER A 90 -11.12 -23.99 16.02
CA SER A 90 -11.73 -23.13 17.02
C SER A 90 -11.25 -21.69 16.80
N VAL A 91 -12.19 -20.79 16.57
CA VAL A 91 -11.98 -19.37 16.32
C VAL A 91 -12.45 -18.60 17.54
N GLU A 92 -11.53 -17.94 18.25
CA GLU A 92 -11.87 -17.04 19.36
C GLU A 92 -11.79 -15.58 18.85
N SER A 93 -12.85 -14.83 19.06
CA SER A 93 -12.96 -13.42 18.67
C SER A 93 -13.51 -12.57 19.79
N ILE A 94 -13.19 -11.27 19.76
CA ILE A 94 -13.75 -10.26 20.68
C ILE A 94 -14.68 -9.36 19.90
N GLN A 95 -15.91 -9.21 20.39
CA GLN A 95 -16.91 -8.26 19.93
C GLN A 95 -17.57 -7.63 21.15
N GLU A 96 -17.69 -6.29 21.21
CA GLU A 96 -18.28 -5.57 22.36
C GLU A 96 -17.70 -5.99 23.74
N ALA A 97 -16.38 -6.19 23.80
CA ALA A 97 -15.66 -6.69 24.98
C ALA A 97 -16.06 -8.12 25.43
N GLN A 98 -16.81 -8.87 24.63
CA GLN A 98 -17.15 -10.27 24.90
C GLN A 98 -16.32 -11.19 24.02
N THR A 99 -15.82 -12.27 24.64
CA THR A 99 -15.13 -13.32 23.89
C THR A 99 -16.15 -14.33 23.36
N ILE A 100 -16.13 -14.54 22.06
CA ILE A 100 -16.98 -15.49 21.35
C ILE A 100 -16.07 -16.59 20.79
N SER A 101 -16.47 -17.86 20.96
CA SER A 101 -15.79 -19.00 20.38
C SER A 101 -16.70 -19.74 19.41
N GLU A 102 -16.23 -20.02 18.21
CA GLU A 102 -16.98 -20.74 17.17
C GLU A 102 -16.10 -21.82 16.55
N LYS A 103 -16.70 -22.98 16.19
CA LYS A 103 -16.03 -24.02 15.39
C LYS A 103 -16.32 -23.87 13.91
N VAL A 104 -15.29 -24.00 13.08
CA VAL A 104 -15.38 -23.93 11.61
C VAL A 104 -14.48 -24.99 10.98
N ASN A 105 -14.82 -25.42 9.75
CA ASN A 105 -14.04 -26.42 9.03
C ASN A 105 -12.78 -25.81 8.37
N ILE A 106 -12.89 -24.57 7.87
CA ILE A 106 -11.84 -23.91 7.10
C ILE A 106 -11.68 -22.48 7.63
N VAL A 107 -10.44 -22.03 7.80
CA VAL A 107 -10.07 -20.64 8.07
C VAL A 107 -9.25 -20.12 6.91
N ILE A 108 -9.66 -18.98 6.37
CA ILE A 108 -8.90 -18.24 5.35
C ILE A 108 -8.42 -16.94 5.96
N SER A 109 -7.11 -16.80 6.13
CA SER A 109 -6.50 -15.59 6.66
C SER A 109 -6.33 -14.54 5.55
N CYS A 110 -7.08 -13.44 5.65
CA CYS A 110 -7.04 -12.30 4.74
C CYS A 110 -6.64 -11.01 5.45
N VAL A 111 -5.88 -11.11 6.53
CA VAL A 111 -5.51 -9.98 7.41
C VAL A 111 -4.53 -8.98 6.77
N GLY A 112 -3.94 -9.33 5.63
CA GLY A 112 -2.89 -8.52 5.00
C GLY A 112 -1.55 -8.65 5.73
N GLN A 113 -0.49 -8.19 5.06
CA GLN A 113 0.88 -8.29 5.59
C GLN A 113 1.41 -6.99 6.23
N LEU A 114 0.76 -5.83 5.98
CA LEU A 114 1.21 -4.50 6.39
C LEU A 114 0.15 -3.76 7.22
N ASN A 115 -0.67 -4.46 7.99
CA ASN A 115 -1.81 -3.87 8.69
C ASN A 115 -1.56 -3.56 10.17
N GLN A 116 -0.38 -3.88 10.70
CA GLN A 116 -0.06 -3.62 12.11
C GLN A 116 0.90 -2.44 12.23
N PRO A 117 0.45 -1.27 12.75
CA PRO A 117 1.32 -0.13 12.98
C PRO A 117 2.36 -0.46 14.05
N LYS A 118 3.60 -0.05 13.79
CA LYS A 118 4.69 -0.25 14.73
C LYS A 118 5.42 1.06 14.96
N PHE A 119 5.44 1.50 16.21
CA PHE A 119 6.24 2.64 16.62
C PHE A 119 7.71 2.23 16.80
N PRO A 120 8.65 3.11 16.43
CA PRO A 120 10.06 2.87 16.68
C PRO A 120 10.35 2.86 18.20
N LYS A 121 11.27 2.02 18.62
CA LYS A 121 11.75 2.01 20.00
C LYS A 121 12.85 3.08 20.16
N ILE A 122 12.44 4.30 20.50
CA ILE A 122 13.32 5.43 20.73
C ILE A 122 13.28 5.78 22.22
N SER A 123 14.44 5.87 22.86
CA SER A 123 14.52 6.26 24.28
C SER A 123 13.96 7.66 24.47
N GLY A 124 13.06 7.83 25.44
CA GLY A 124 12.43 9.11 25.76
C GLY A 124 11.28 9.51 24.83
N ILE A 125 10.81 8.64 23.94
CA ILE A 125 9.70 8.94 23.02
C ILE A 125 8.43 9.33 23.79
N GLU A 126 8.23 8.76 24.95
CA GLU A 126 7.09 9.01 25.85
C GLU A 126 7.12 10.41 26.49
N SER A 127 8.27 11.07 26.49
CA SER A 127 8.42 12.43 27.02
C SER A 127 8.01 13.51 26.01
N PHE A 128 7.76 13.14 24.76
CA PHE A 128 7.37 14.09 23.72
C PHE A 128 5.97 14.67 24.01
N GLN A 129 5.89 15.99 24.10
CA GLN A 129 4.67 16.71 24.48
C GLN A 129 3.81 17.14 23.27
N GLY A 130 4.27 16.89 22.05
CA GLY A 130 3.54 17.22 20.83
C GLY A 130 2.61 16.08 20.37
N ASN A 131 1.88 16.32 19.30
CA ASN A 131 1.06 15.28 18.66
C ASN A 131 1.98 14.24 18.01
N MET A 132 1.81 12.97 18.38
CA MET A 132 2.55 11.85 17.83
C MET A 132 1.56 10.77 17.40
N PHE A 133 1.66 10.32 16.17
CA PHE A 133 0.79 9.28 15.62
C PHE A 133 1.49 8.50 14.49
N HIS A 134 1.04 7.30 14.27
CA HIS A 134 1.43 6.49 13.11
C HIS A 134 0.64 6.92 11.87
N SER A 135 1.22 6.79 10.67
CA SER A 135 0.55 7.18 9.41
C SER A 135 -0.82 6.51 9.20
N SER A 136 -0.97 5.25 9.64
CA SER A 136 -2.28 4.55 9.58
C SER A 136 -3.31 5.06 10.60
N GLY A 137 -2.90 5.84 11.58
CA GLY A 137 -3.76 6.51 12.56
C GLY A 137 -3.80 8.02 12.35
N TRP A 138 -3.78 8.50 11.11
CA TRP A 138 -3.79 9.93 10.80
C TRP A 138 -5.03 10.61 11.37
N PRO A 139 -4.86 11.68 12.20
CA PRO A 139 -5.99 12.38 12.80
C PRO A 139 -6.92 13.01 11.75
N LYS A 140 -8.21 13.11 12.07
CA LYS A 140 -9.19 13.81 11.23
C LYS A 140 -8.97 15.31 11.24
N GLU A 141 -8.55 15.85 12.39
CA GLU A 141 -8.29 17.25 12.63
C GLU A 141 -6.98 17.68 11.96
N ASP A 142 -6.86 18.93 11.59
CA ASP A 142 -5.61 19.49 11.07
C ASP A 142 -4.62 19.76 12.21
N VAL A 143 -3.74 18.79 12.43
CA VAL A 143 -2.73 18.85 13.50
C VAL A 143 -1.35 19.31 13.02
N ILE A 144 -1.18 19.59 11.73
CA ILE A 144 0.13 19.86 11.12
C ILE A 144 0.31 21.29 10.59
N SER A 145 -0.80 21.98 10.20
CA SER A 145 -0.70 23.30 9.59
C SER A 145 -0.04 24.34 10.50
N GLY A 146 0.98 25.01 9.96
CA GLY A 146 1.79 25.99 10.69
C GLY A 146 2.69 25.41 11.80
N LYS A 147 2.79 24.10 11.93
CA LYS A 147 3.61 23.42 12.95
C LYS A 147 4.98 23.02 12.39
N LYS A 148 5.93 22.80 13.30
CA LYS A 148 7.15 22.05 13.00
C LYS A 148 6.80 20.57 13.04
N VAL A 149 7.02 19.88 11.94
CA VAL A 149 6.65 18.47 11.78
C VAL A 149 7.88 17.63 11.53
N ALA A 150 8.00 16.53 12.25
CA ALA A 150 9.00 15.51 12.05
C ALA A 150 8.36 14.25 11.45
N VAL A 151 8.89 13.76 10.34
CA VAL A 151 8.50 12.48 9.73
C VAL A 151 9.63 11.49 9.98
N VAL A 152 9.33 10.42 10.72
CA VAL A 152 10.30 9.36 11.03
C VAL A 152 10.09 8.19 10.07
N GLY A 153 11.06 8.00 9.19
CA GLY A 153 11.03 7.02 8.11
C GLY A 153 10.94 7.65 6.72
N SER A 154 11.42 6.91 5.73
CA SER A 154 11.45 7.30 4.30
C SER A 154 10.86 6.22 3.39
N GLY A 155 9.95 5.38 3.91
CA GLY A 155 9.26 4.36 3.12
C GLY A 155 8.11 4.92 2.27
N ALA A 156 7.36 4.05 1.59
CA ALA A 156 6.30 4.39 0.65
C ALA A 156 5.29 5.42 1.20
N SER A 157 4.85 5.27 2.45
CA SER A 157 3.94 6.25 3.06
C SER A 157 4.57 7.64 3.20
N ALA A 158 5.85 7.72 3.60
CA ALA A 158 6.55 9.00 3.74
C ALA A 158 6.71 9.71 2.38
N PHE A 159 6.96 8.98 1.30
CA PHE A 159 7.00 9.54 -0.07
C PHE A 159 5.69 10.17 -0.51
N GLN A 160 4.58 9.71 0.00
CA GLN A 160 3.26 10.28 -0.28
C GLN A 160 2.91 11.42 0.68
N ILE A 161 3.22 11.26 1.97
CA ILE A 161 2.93 12.25 3.01
C ILE A 161 3.76 13.53 2.82
N VAL A 162 5.08 13.39 2.72
CA VAL A 162 6.02 14.51 2.72
C VAL A 162 5.69 15.59 1.68
N PRO A 163 5.56 15.28 0.38
CA PRO A 163 5.18 16.28 -0.61
C PRO A 163 3.78 16.85 -0.41
N SER A 164 2.86 16.05 0.16
CA SER A 164 1.47 16.47 0.39
C SER A 164 1.31 17.44 1.56
N ILE A 165 2.25 17.47 2.50
CA ILE A 165 2.19 18.33 3.69
C ILE A 165 3.22 19.46 3.71
N ALA A 166 4.23 19.41 2.83
CA ALA A 166 5.38 20.34 2.87
C ALA A 166 4.95 21.81 2.89
N ASN A 167 3.98 22.19 2.05
CA ASN A 167 3.49 23.57 1.95
C ASN A 167 2.56 23.99 3.11
N ARG A 168 2.17 23.07 3.98
CA ARG A 168 1.28 23.31 5.13
C ARG A 168 2.05 23.47 6.42
N CYS A 169 3.22 22.87 6.52
CA CYS A 169 4.07 22.93 7.71
C CYS A 169 4.85 24.23 7.78
N LYS A 170 5.13 24.71 9.01
CA LYS A 170 6.10 25.79 9.23
C LYS A 170 7.53 25.32 8.95
N GLU A 171 7.82 24.09 9.30
CA GLU A 171 9.11 23.41 9.11
C GLU A 171 8.83 21.90 8.99
N LEU A 172 9.47 21.23 8.06
CA LEU A 172 9.34 19.79 7.86
C LEU A 172 10.73 19.14 7.90
N THR A 173 10.93 18.24 8.86
CA THR A 173 12.17 17.48 9.02
C THR A 173 11.91 16.00 8.78
N ILE A 174 12.72 15.36 7.94
CA ILE A 174 12.62 13.94 7.63
C ILE A 174 13.80 13.21 8.27
N PHE A 175 13.50 12.22 9.11
CA PHE A 175 14.50 11.34 9.70
C PHE A 175 14.50 10.02 8.93
N GLN A 176 15.55 9.77 8.15
CA GLN A 176 15.72 8.53 7.42
C GLN A 176 16.98 7.79 7.87
N ARG A 177 16.91 6.46 7.89
CA ARG A 177 18.06 5.59 8.15
C ARG A 177 18.87 5.35 6.88
N SER A 178 18.16 5.02 5.80
CA SER A 178 18.71 4.79 4.47
C SER A 178 17.72 5.26 3.42
N PRO A 179 18.19 5.84 2.31
CA PRO A 179 17.31 6.19 1.20
C PRO A 179 16.81 4.93 0.50
N PRO A 180 15.55 4.87 0.07
CA PRO A 180 15.02 3.77 -0.72
C PRO A 180 15.23 3.99 -2.22
N TRP A 181 15.30 2.89 -2.98
CA TRP A 181 15.19 2.93 -4.43
C TRP A 181 13.79 3.36 -4.85
N MET A 182 13.71 4.22 -5.87
CA MET A 182 12.45 4.74 -6.39
C MET A 182 12.32 4.44 -7.88
N PHE A 183 11.19 3.86 -8.25
CA PHE A 183 10.80 3.67 -9.63
C PHE A 183 10.26 4.98 -10.21
N PRO A 184 10.88 5.57 -11.23
CA PRO A 184 10.32 6.71 -11.90
C PRO A 184 9.06 6.31 -12.68
N ASN A 185 7.92 6.89 -12.35
CA ASN A 185 6.67 6.64 -13.04
C ASN A 185 6.03 7.96 -13.49
N PRO A 186 6.16 8.34 -14.77
CA PRO A 186 5.61 9.60 -15.27
C PRO A 186 4.09 9.68 -15.18
N LYS A 187 3.41 8.54 -15.08
CA LYS A 187 1.93 8.48 -14.99
C LYS A 187 1.40 8.50 -13.57
N TYR A 188 2.28 8.57 -12.56
CA TYR A 188 1.86 8.43 -11.16
C TYR A 188 0.79 9.44 -10.71
N HIS A 189 0.82 10.66 -11.26
CA HIS A 189 -0.15 11.72 -11.01
C HIS A 189 -1.02 12.05 -12.24
N GLU A 190 -0.91 11.26 -13.31
CA GLU A 190 -1.61 11.52 -14.56
C GLU A 190 -3.07 11.09 -14.47
N LYS A 191 -3.97 11.96 -14.97
CA LYS A 191 -5.39 11.65 -15.11
C LYS A 191 -5.62 10.70 -16.26
N VAL A 192 -6.58 9.81 -16.10
CA VAL A 192 -7.06 8.98 -17.21
C VAL A 192 -7.92 9.83 -18.12
N ASP A 193 -7.49 10.01 -19.38
CA ASP A 193 -8.20 10.81 -20.36
C ASP A 193 -9.55 10.19 -20.77
N ALA A 194 -10.45 11.04 -21.29
CA ALA A 194 -11.79 10.62 -21.68
C ALA A 194 -11.79 9.58 -22.81
N GLY A 195 -10.85 9.70 -23.78
CA GLY A 195 -10.71 8.75 -24.87
C GLY A 195 -10.35 7.36 -24.38
N LYS A 196 -9.40 7.27 -23.42
CA LYS A 196 -9.03 5.99 -22.80
C LYS A 196 -10.19 5.40 -22.01
N LYS A 197 -10.92 6.19 -21.23
CA LYS A 197 -12.12 5.71 -20.52
C LYS A 197 -13.16 5.17 -21.50
N TRP A 198 -13.36 5.85 -22.62
CA TRP A 198 -14.28 5.39 -23.66
C TRP A 198 -13.83 4.07 -24.28
N LEU A 199 -12.53 3.94 -24.65
CA LEU A 199 -11.97 2.72 -25.21
C LEU A 199 -12.14 1.53 -24.25
N LEU A 200 -11.78 1.72 -22.97
CA LEU A 200 -11.89 0.70 -21.93
C LEU A 200 -13.34 0.23 -21.72
N SER A 201 -14.30 1.15 -21.84
CA SER A 201 -15.72 0.87 -21.61
C SER A 201 -16.44 0.29 -22.82
N ASN A 202 -16.00 0.59 -24.05
CA ASN A 202 -16.80 0.33 -25.25
C ASN A 202 -16.12 -0.59 -26.27
N LEU A 203 -14.77 -0.63 -26.30
CA LEU A 203 -14.08 -1.48 -27.27
C LEU A 203 -13.94 -2.90 -26.72
N PRO A 204 -14.51 -3.92 -27.39
CA PRO A 204 -14.42 -5.30 -26.93
C PRO A 204 -12.97 -5.75 -26.69
N TYR A 205 -12.73 -6.42 -25.57
CA TYR A 205 -11.44 -6.96 -25.14
C TYR A 205 -10.33 -5.93 -24.86
N TYR A 206 -10.53 -4.62 -25.10
CA TYR A 206 -9.51 -3.61 -24.90
C TYR A 206 -9.10 -3.50 -23.41
N SER A 207 -10.04 -3.59 -22.48
CA SER A 207 -9.74 -3.58 -21.04
C SER A 207 -8.85 -4.77 -20.63
N ARG A 208 -9.13 -5.97 -21.13
CA ARG A 208 -8.33 -7.16 -20.85
C ARG A 208 -6.93 -7.06 -21.43
N TRP A 209 -6.82 -6.56 -22.67
CA TRP A 209 -5.53 -6.30 -23.30
C TRP A 209 -4.73 -5.23 -22.55
N TYR A 210 -5.38 -4.13 -22.17
CA TYR A 210 -4.73 -3.08 -21.40
C TYR A 210 -4.27 -3.57 -20.02
N ARG A 211 -5.08 -4.38 -19.33
CA ARG A 211 -4.72 -5.03 -18.07
C ARG A 211 -3.50 -5.95 -18.24
N PHE A 212 -3.43 -6.70 -19.31
CA PHE A 212 -2.27 -7.52 -19.65
C PHE A 212 -1.01 -6.67 -19.86
N LEU A 213 -1.11 -5.57 -20.59
CA LEU A 213 0.02 -4.65 -20.82
C LEU A 213 0.54 -4.00 -19.53
N LEU A 214 -0.31 -3.81 -18.53
CA LEU A 214 0.11 -3.31 -17.21
C LEU A 214 0.81 -4.37 -16.38
N PHE A 215 0.42 -5.62 -16.54
CA PHE A 215 1.02 -6.75 -15.82
C PHE A 215 2.36 -7.20 -16.42
N TYR A 216 2.41 -7.35 -17.73
CA TYR A 216 3.51 -8.00 -18.42
C TYR A 216 4.90 -7.39 -18.17
N PRO A 217 5.10 -6.05 -18.18
CA PRO A 217 6.41 -5.47 -17.93
C PRO A 217 6.93 -5.68 -16.50
N GLY A 218 6.02 -5.83 -15.54
CA GLY A 218 6.35 -6.03 -14.12
C GLY A 218 6.40 -7.50 -13.68
N SER A 219 6.23 -8.44 -14.61
CA SER A 219 6.25 -9.87 -14.33
C SER A 219 7.56 -10.53 -14.82
N ASP A 220 7.47 -11.38 -15.80
CA ASP A 220 8.60 -12.21 -16.25
C ASP A 220 9.80 -11.41 -16.76
N GLN A 221 9.59 -10.21 -17.32
CA GLN A 221 10.70 -9.37 -17.84
C GLN A 221 11.63 -8.83 -16.74
N LEU A 222 11.12 -8.67 -15.50
CA LEU A 222 11.93 -8.22 -14.38
C LEU A 222 12.48 -9.38 -13.53
N LEU A 223 12.00 -10.59 -13.77
CA LEU A 223 12.32 -11.73 -12.93
C LEU A 223 13.82 -12.02 -12.92
N ASP A 224 14.46 -11.99 -14.10
CA ASP A 224 15.88 -12.29 -14.25
C ASP A 224 16.76 -11.29 -13.49
N SER A 225 16.33 -10.05 -13.35
CA SER A 225 17.05 -9.03 -12.58
C SER A 225 17.07 -9.31 -11.05
N LEU A 226 16.27 -10.25 -10.57
CA LEU A 226 16.16 -10.61 -9.16
C LEU A 226 16.97 -11.85 -8.77
N PHE A 227 17.56 -12.56 -9.73
CA PHE A 227 18.38 -13.73 -9.46
C PHE A 227 19.86 -13.37 -9.31
N ILE A 228 20.49 -13.92 -8.26
CA ILE A 228 21.92 -13.73 -8.04
C ILE A 228 22.69 -14.51 -9.09
N ASP A 229 23.55 -13.81 -9.84
CA ASP A 229 24.55 -14.45 -10.70
C ASP A 229 25.82 -14.74 -9.88
N PRO A 230 26.17 -16.00 -9.65
CA PRO A 230 27.38 -16.37 -8.89
C PRO A 230 28.70 -15.91 -9.51
N GLU A 231 28.71 -15.63 -10.82
CA GLU A 231 29.90 -15.18 -11.54
C GLU A 231 29.95 -13.66 -11.73
N TRP A 232 28.93 -12.93 -11.21
CA TRP A 232 28.85 -11.48 -11.32
C TRP A 232 30.02 -10.78 -10.62
N ILE A 233 30.70 -9.87 -11.33
CA ILE A 233 31.93 -9.24 -10.86
C ILE A 233 31.72 -8.00 -9.96
N LYS A 234 30.57 -7.32 -10.10
CA LYS A 234 30.25 -6.11 -9.33
C LYS A 234 29.34 -6.42 -8.14
N ARG A 235 29.70 -7.38 -7.31
CA ARG A 235 28.85 -7.91 -6.23
C ARG A 235 28.52 -6.90 -5.13
N ASP A 236 29.35 -5.88 -4.96
CA ASP A 236 29.11 -4.83 -3.95
C ASP A 236 28.04 -3.82 -4.40
N ASP A 237 27.76 -3.76 -5.72
CA ASP A 237 26.85 -2.77 -6.30
C ASP A 237 25.56 -3.36 -6.88
N SER A 238 25.55 -4.65 -7.23
CA SER A 238 24.44 -5.32 -7.94
C SER A 238 24.58 -6.84 -7.88
N ILE A 239 23.54 -7.57 -8.28
CA ILE A 239 23.50 -9.04 -8.19
C ILE A 239 23.64 -9.74 -9.54
N ASN A 240 23.43 -9.02 -10.65
CA ASN A 240 23.61 -9.47 -12.03
C ASN A 240 23.63 -8.27 -12.99
N GLN A 241 23.80 -8.51 -14.27
CA GLN A 241 23.90 -7.48 -15.30
C GLN A 241 22.60 -6.65 -15.45
N GLU A 242 21.44 -7.29 -15.45
CA GLU A 242 20.13 -6.64 -15.57
C GLU A 242 19.83 -5.76 -14.35
N ASN A 243 20.16 -6.26 -13.15
CA ASN A 243 20.05 -5.51 -11.92
C ASN A 243 20.96 -4.27 -11.90
N ASP A 244 22.21 -4.40 -12.38
CA ASP A 244 23.14 -3.27 -12.51
C ASP A 244 22.62 -2.21 -13.49
N ALA A 245 22.09 -2.63 -14.64
CA ALA A 245 21.50 -1.72 -15.61
C ALA A 245 20.27 -0.97 -15.05
N MET A 246 19.43 -1.65 -14.29
CA MET A 246 18.29 -1.03 -13.60
C MET A 246 18.74 -0.05 -12.52
N ARG A 247 19.73 -0.42 -11.72
CA ARG A 247 20.33 0.45 -10.70
C ARG A 247 20.84 1.75 -11.32
N GLU A 248 21.57 1.65 -12.42
CA GLU A 248 22.07 2.82 -13.14
C GLU A 248 20.93 3.71 -13.66
N LEU A 249 19.93 3.10 -14.31
CA LEU A 249 18.75 3.81 -14.80
C LEU A 249 18.03 4.59 -13.67
N PHE A 250 17.82 3.96 -12.53
CA PHE A 250 17.14 4.61 -11.39
C PHE A 250 18.02 5.69 -10.76
N THR A 251 19.33 5.46 -10.67
CA THR A 251 20.27 6.48 -10.20
C THR A 251 20.22 7.73 -11.07
N GLN A 252 20.27 7.58 -12.39
CA GLN A 252 20.19 8.71 -13.33
C GLN A 252 18.82 9.43 -13.22
N ALA A 253 17.74 8.70 -13.12
CA ALA A 253 16.39 9.27 -12.95
C ALA A 253 16.25 10.06 -11.64
N MET A 254 16.88 9.59 -10.57
CA MET A 254 16.89 10.31 -9.28
C MET A 254 17.80 11.54 -9.33
N LEU A 255 19.01 11.42 -9.89
CA LEU A 255 19.94 12.54 -10.05
C LEU A 255 19.35 13.67 -10.89
N ALA A 256 18.58 13.37 -11.93
CA ALA A 256 17.91 14.37 -12.76
C ALA A 256 16.89 15.22 -12.00
N GLN A 257 16.43 14.79 -10.82
CA GLN A 257 15.47 15.51 -9.98
C GLN A 257 16.12 16.29 -8.84
N ILE A 258 17.42 16.12 -8.61
CA ILE A 258 18.13 16.75 -7.50
C ILE A 258 18.77 18.06 -7.94
N SER A 259 18.25 19.18 -7.43
CA SER A 259 18.80 20.52 -7.72
C SER A 259 20.00 20.88 -6.85
N ASP A 260 20.06 20.34 -5.64
CA ASP A 260 21.14 20.61 -4.66
C ASP A 260 22.09 19.42 -4.57
N PRO A 261 23.33 19.55 -5.07
CA PRO A 261 24.31 18.45 -5.05
C PRO A 261 24.64 17.93 -3.64
N SER A 262 24.47 18.75 -2.59
CA SER A 262 24.71 18.33 -1.20
C SER A 262 23.75 17.25 -0.70
N LEU A 263 22.61 17.08 -1.39
CA LEU A 263 21.62 16.07 -1.08
C LEU A 263 21.90 14.70 -1.72
N ILE A 264 22.77 14.62 -2.73
CA ILE A 264 23.01 13.39 -3.50
C ILE A 264 23.32 12.21 -2.56
N LYS A 265 24.31 12.38 -1.69
CA LYS A 265 24.70 11.32 -0.72
C LYS A 265 23.61 10.97 0.30
N LYS A 266 22.59 11.82 0.46
CA LYS A 266 21.50 11.60 1.42
C LYS A 266 20.30 10.90 0.79
N VAL A 267 20.11 11.01 -0.52
CA VAL A 267 18.89 10.56 -1.21
C VAL A 267 19.13 9.48 -2.27
N ILE A 268 20.36 9.33 -2.77
CA ILE A 268 20.72 8.20 -3.63
C ILE A 268 21.09 7.02 -2.74
N PRO A 269 20.43 5.86 -2.90
CA PRO A 269 20.79 4.66 -2.15
C PRO A 269 22.18 4.15 -2.52
N GLU A 270 22.92 3.70 -1.51
CA GLU A 270 24.00 2.72 -1.72
C GLU A 270 23.33 1.34 -1.95
N TYR A 271 24.01 0.44 -2.64
CA TYR A 271 23.42 -0.87 -2.91
C TYR A 271 23.23 -1.69 -1.64
#